data_b5bfd4910fb4a153a590b3d6194a5e66
#
_entry.id   b5bfd4910fb4a153a590b3d6194a5e66
#
_cell.length_a   1.000
_cell.length_b   1.000
_cell.length_c   1.000
_cell.angle_alpha   90.00
_cell.angle_beta   90.00
_cell.angle_gamma   90.00
#
_symmetry.space_group_name_H-M   'P 1'
#
loop_
_entity.id
_entity.type
_entity.pdbx_description
1 polymer ?
#
loop_
_entity_poly.entity_id
_entity_poly.type
_entity_poly.pdbx_seq_one_letter_code
_entity_poly.pdbx_strand_id
1 'polypeptide(L)'
;MAEAVGHQNSTEHLRKVYGELGMVHGVVMGNRTLETGRHCYPEDLFHYCVGLDSLVLDRGRSIPEDLPDQVEEHLKRPSCCGVKLYPGYNRLWLTDPVYDPIYRLAERYDKPVAVHTGLTAYARAHLKYSHPLALDEAAADHPRTRFVMCHFGNPFLQEAAAVLGKNPNVCADLSGLLEGRVELDRYFEEQAGYAGLLKSWLASTCAWDRILYGTDWPIVNLGEYIGFIQRLAPERHWEAVFFENANRVYGLGL
;
A
#
# COMPACT_ATOMS: atom_id res chain seq x y z
N MET A 1 -8.68 -16.47 -6.28
CA MET A 1 -8.86 -15.00 -6.29
C MET A 1 -8.58 -14.45 -7.69
N ALA A 2 -7.38 -14.57 -8.25
CA ALA A 2 -7.07 -14.04 -9.60
C ALA A 2 -8.06 -14.50 -10.69
N GLU A 3 -8.42 -15.78 -10.74
CA GLU A 3 -9.38 -16.32 -11.72
C GLU A 3 -10.78 -15.70 -11.59
N ALA A 4 -11.23 -15.40 -10.38
CA ALA A 4 -12.52 -14.78 -10.13
C ALA A 4 -12.62 -13.36 -10.71
N VAL A 5 -11.48 -12.70 -10.91
CA VAL A 5 -11.38 -11.36 -11.51
C VAL A 5 -10.88 -11.40 -12.98
N GLY A 6 -10.84 -12.58 -13.58
CA GLY A 6 -10.49 -12.76 -14.99
C GLY A 6 -8.99 -12.77 -15.28
N HIS A 7 -8.16 -13.06 -14.28
CA HIS A 7 -6.70 -13.16 -14.41
C HIS A 7 -6.17 -14.54 -14.02
N GLN A 8 -4.95 -14.85 -14.43
CA GLN A 8 -4.19 -16.01 -13.95
C GLN A 8 -3.10 -15.55 -13.01
N ASN A 9 -2.85 -16.30 -11.93
CA ASN A 9 -1.79 -16.02 -10.98
C ASN A 9 -0.46 -16.58 -11.48
N SER A 10 0.07 -15.99 -12.57
CA SER A 10 1.36 -16.33 -13.12
C SER A 10 2.11 -15.09 -13.63
N THR A 11 3.43 -15.12 -13.57
CA THR A 11 4.28 -14.04 -14.08
C THR A 11 4.08 -13.80 -15.57
N GLU A 12 3.93 -14.86 -16.35
CA GLU A 12 3.71 -14.78 -17.80
C GLU A 12 2.41 -14.04 -18.11
N HIS A 13 1.32 -14.39 -17.41
CA HIS A 13 0.03 -13.69 -17.58
C HIS A 13 0.14 -12.22 -17.17
N LEU A 14 0.77 -11.92 -16.03
CA LEU A 14 0.93 -10.54 -15.59
C LEU A 14 1.78 -9.72 -16.56
N ARG A 15 2.85 -10.28 -17.09
CA ARG A 15 3.68 -9.62 -18.10
C ARG A 15 2.88 -9.24 -19.35
N LYS A 16 2.03 -10.17 -19.84
CA LYS A 16 1.12 -9.91 -20.96
C LYS A 16 0.13 -8.79 -20.63
N VAL A 17 -0.58 -8.90 -19.53
CA VAL A 17 -1.59 -7.91 -19.09
C VAL A 17 -0.97 -6.53 -18.85
N TYR A 18 0.22 -6.47 -18.22
CA TYR A 18 0.94 -5.22 -18.02
C TYR A 18 1.25 -4.55 -19.38
N GLY A 19 1.75 -5.31 -20.34
CA GLY A 19 2.02 -4.79 -21.69
C GLY A 19 0.75 -4.29 -22.41
N GLU A 20 -0.37 -5.00 -22.28
CA GLU A 20 -1.66 -4.61 -22.87
C GLU A 20 -2.25 -3.35 -22.22
N LEU A 21 -2.04 -3.15 -20.92
CA LEU A 21 -2.57 -2.02 -20.14
C LEU A 21 -1.60 -0.84 -20.01
N GLY A 22 -0.38 -0.95 -20.53
CA GLY A 22 0.65 0.07 -20.36
C GLY A 22 1.20 0.18 -18.94
N MET A 23 1.04 -0.87 -18.12
CA MET A 23 1.63 -0.95 -16.78
C MET A 23 3.11 -1.31 -16.90
N VAL A 24 3.98 -0.47 -16.38
CA VAL A 24 5.44 -0.64 -16.56
C VAL A 24 6.07 -1.43 -15.43
N HIS A 25 5.53 -1.35 -14.20
CA HIS A 25 6.15 -1.97 -13.03
C HIS A 25 5.14 -2.16 -11.89
N GLY A 26 5.45 -3.09 -10.96
CA GLY A 26 4.66 -3.32 -9.76
C GLY A 26 5.50 -3.34 -8.49
N VAL A 27 4.91 -2.93 -7.38
CA VAL A 27 5.48 -3.09 -6.04
C VAL A 27 4.69 -4.14 -5.29
N VAL A 28 5.33 -5.28 -4.99
CA VAL A 28 4.71 -6.39 -4.27
C VAL A 28 4.77 -6.13 -2.77
N MET A 29 3.63 -6.15 -2.09
CA MET A 29 3.56 -6.09 -0.64
C MET A 29 3.81 -7.48 -0.05
N GLY A 30 5.02 -7.73 0.43
CA GLY A 30 5.45 -9.00 1.00
C GLY A 30 4.66 -9.39 2.25
N ASN A 31 4.49 -10.69 2.46
CA ASN A 31 3.86 -11.24 3.65
C ASN A 31 4.38 -12.66 3.93
N ARG A 32 4.03 -13.19 5.10
CA ARG A 32 4.22 -14.58 5.55
C ARG A 32 5.63 -14.98 5.95
N THR A 33 6.70 -14.37 5.43
CA THR A 33 8.06 -14.81 5.74
C THR A 33 9.07 -13.69 5.58
N LEU A 34 10.16 -13.77 6.36
CA LEU A 34 11.36 -12.94 6.20
C LEU A 34 12.52 -13.72 5.53
N GLU A 35 12.27 -14.94 5.04
CA GLU A 35 13.27 -15.68 4.27
C GLU A 35 13.54 -14.97 2.93
N THR A 36 14.73 -14.43 2.75
CA THR A 36 15.10 -13.67 1.53
C THR A 36 14.91 -14.47 0.24
N GLY A 37 15.11 -15.77 0.27
CA GLY A 37 14.88 -16.68 -0.86
C GLY A 37 13.42 -16.81 -1.31
N ARG A 38 12.47 -16.39 -0.48
CA ARG A 38 11.04 -16.37 -0.83
C ARG A 38 10.60 -15.08 -1.51
N HIS A 39 11.47 -14.08 -1.55
CA HIS A 39 11.22 -12.77 -2.18
C HIS A 39 12.03 -12.62 -3.47
N CYS A 40 11.94 -13.62 -4.35
CA CYS A 40 12.55 -13.61 -5.67
C CYS A 40 11.49 -13.34 -6.73
N TYR A 41 11.38 -12.09 -7.13
CA TYR A 41 10.46 -11.61 -8.17
C TYR A 41 11.25 -11.27 -9.44
N PRO A 42 10.66 -11.36 -10.65
CA PRO A 42 11.29 -10.83 -11.87
C PRO A 42 11.55 -9.32 -11.73
N GLU A 43 12.82 -8.92 -11.65
CA GLU A 43 13.22 -7.54 -11.35
C GLU A 43 12.87 -6.53 -12.46
N ASP A 44 12.69 -7.02 -13.67
CA ASP A 44 12.17 -6.22 -14.79
C ASP A 44 10.68 -5.91 -14.68
N LEU A 45 9.96 -6.57 -13.76
CA LEU A 45 8.53 -6.41 -13.57
C LEU A 45 8.16 -5.93 -12.15
N PHE A 46 8.96 -6.29 -11.16
CA PHE A 46 8.60 -6.08 -9.75
C PHE A 46 9.77 -5.67 -8.86
N HIS A 47 9.48 -4.70 -8.00
CA HIS A 47 10.14 -4.54 -6.70
C HIS A 47 9.22 -5.05 -5.60
N TYR A 48 9.72 -5.15 -4.36
CA TYR A 48 8.88 -5.58 -3.24
C TYR A 48 9.17 -4.77 -1.96
N CYS A 49 8.15 -4.68 -1.10
CA CYS A 49 8.31 -4.30 0.30
C CYS A 49 8.36 -5.55 1.16
N VAL A 50 9.35 -5.66 2.06
CA VAL A 50 9.38 -6.76 3.04
C VAL A 50 8.23 -6.59 4.04
N GLY A 51 7.44 -7.63 4.26
CA GLY A 51 6.20 -7.54 5.04
C GLY A 51 6.33 -8.15 6.44
N LEU A 52 5.88 -7.41 7.44
CA LEU A 52 5.78 -7.83 8.84
C LEU A 52 4.32 -8.17 9.18
N ASP A 53 3.79 -9.25 8.61
CA ASP A 53 2.43 -9.70 8.88
C ASP A 53 2.31 -10.50 10.19
N SER A 54 1.12 -11.01 10.52
CA SER A 54 0.84 -11.73 11.76
C SER A 54 1.54 -13.08 11.91
N LEU A 55 2.19 -13.60 10.87
CA LEU A 55 3.05 -14.78 10.96
C LEU A 55 4.47 -14.43 11.41
N VAL A 56 4.91 -13.23 11.10
CA VAL A 56 6.21 -12.67 11.48
C VAL A 56 6.13 -11.97 12.83
N LEU A 57 5.11 -11.14 13.01
CA LEU A 57 4.94 -10.27 14.17
C LEU A 57 3.48 -10.25 14.61
N ASP A 58 3.19 -10.67 15.83
CA ASP A 58 1.83 -10.65 16.40
C ASP A 58 1.86 -10.41 17.91
N ARG A 59 0.90 -9.66 18.40
CA ARG A 59 0.73 -9.39 19.82
C ARG A 59 0.56 -10.72 20.60
N GLY A 60 1.38 -10.88 21.63
CA GLY A 60 1.39 -12.08 22.46
C GLY A 60 2.26 -13.23 21.95
N ARG A 61 2.97 -13.05 20.84
CA ARG A 61 4.10 -13.90 20.45
C ARG A 61 5.42 -13.27 20.88
N SER A 62 6.45 -14.09 21.11
CA SER A 62 7.80 -13.56 21.27
C SER A 62 8.26 -12.96 19.94
N ILE A 63 8.73 -11.73 20.00
CA ILE A 63 9.31 -11.04 18.87
C ILE A 63 10.74 -11.57 18.69
N PRO A 64 11.15 -11.97 17.48
CA PRO A 64 12.54 -12.36 17.24
C PRO A 64 13.49 -11.21 17.60
N GLU A 65 14.52 -11.49 18.41
CA GLU A 65 15.51 -10.47 18.82
C GLU A 65 16.27 -9.91 17.60
N ASP A 66 16.45 -10.73 16.58
CA ASP A 66 17.11 -10.40 15.30
C ASP A 66 16.17 -9.86 14.21
N LEU A 67 14.93 -9.52 14.58
CA LEU A 67 13.96 -8.96 13.62
C LEU A 67 14.50 -7.75 12.82
N PRO A 68 15.17 -6.76 13.45
CA PRO A 68 15.75 -5.64 12.71
C PRO A 68 16.83 -6.09 11.72
N ASP A 69 17.68 -7.06 12.10
CA ASP A 69 18.75 -7.58 11.25
C ASP A 69 18.16 -8.29 10.01
N GLN A 70 17.11 -9.12 10.21
CA GLN A 70 16.41 -9.77 9.12
C GLN A 70 15.77 -8.75 8.15
N VAL A 71 15.15 -7.69 8.66
CA VAL A 71 14.61 -6.61 7.83
C VAL A 71 15.72 -5.87 7.10
N GLU A 72 16.85 -5.58 7.76
CA GLU A 72 17.99 -4.92 7.14
C GLU A 72 18.57 -5.71 5.98
N GLU A 73 18.66 -7.05 6.09
CA GLU A 73 19.09 -7.93 4.99
C GLU A 73 18.20 -7.77 3.73
N HIS A 74 16.91 -7.56 3.90
CA HIS A 74 16.02 -7.21 2.77
C HIS A 74 16.33 -5.80 2.24
N LEU A 75 16.43 -4.81 3.12
CA LEU A 75 16.63 -3.43 2.72
C LEU A 75 17.95 -3.17 1.98
N LYS A 76 18.97 -4.02 2.19
CA LYS A 76 20.24 -3.99 1.43
C LYS A 76 20.06 -4.43 -0.04
N ARG A 77 18.99 -5.17 -0.36
CA ARG A 77 18.76 -5.67 -1.73
C ARG A 77 18.21 -4.57 -2.63
N PRO A 78 18.72 -4.40 -3.86
CA PRO A 78 18.18 -3.42 -4.82
C PRO A 78 16.69 -3.65 -5.11
N SER A 79 16.24 -4.91 -5.22
CA SER A 79 14.83 -5.25 -5.50
C SER A 79 13.88 -5.03 -4.32
N CYS A 80 14.38 -4.82 -3.10
CA CYS A 80 13.54 -4.43 -1.96
C CYS A 80 13.42 -2.92 -1.91
N CYS A 81 12.24 -2.36 -2.12
CA CYS A 81 11.99 -0.92 -2.16
C CYS A 81 11.30 -0.35 -0.92
N GLY A 82 11.03 -1.16 0.12
CA GLY A 82 10.38 -0.67 1.34
C GLY A 82 10.06 -1.75 2.35
N VAL A 83 9.34 -1.34 3.38
CA VAL A 83 8.76 -2.23 4.42
C VAL A 83 7.24 -2.16 4.33
N LYS A 84 6.54 -3.26 4.59
CA LYS A 84 5.08 -3.31 4.71
C LYS A 84 4.66 -3.74 6.11
N LEU A 85 3.83 -2.94 6.77
CA LEU A 85 3.28 -3.21 8.09
C LEU A 85 1.77 -3.53 8.01
N TYR A 86 1.32 -4.38 8.93
CA TYR A 86 -0.06 -4.87 9.00
C TYR A 86 -0.65 -4.70 10.41
N PRO A 87 -0.74 -3.46 10.97
CA PRO A 87 -1.01 -3.22 12.40
C PRO A 87 -2.32 -3.83 12.89
N GLY A 88 -3.39 -3.77 12.09
CA GLY A 88 -4.68 -4.39 12.43
C GLY A 88 -4.61 -5.91 12.59
N TYR A 89 -3.83 -6.57 11.75
CA TYR A 89 -3.61 -8.02 11.77
C TYR A 89 -2.64 -8.44 12.88
N ASN A 90 -1.59 -7.67 13.10
CA ASN A 90 -0.60 -7.88 14.15
C ASN A 90 -1.12 -7.51 15.53
N ARG A 91 -2.18 -6.70 15.59
CA ARG A 91 -2.78 -6.15 16.81
C ARG A 91 -1.80 -5.31 17.63
N LEU A 92 -0.94 -4.56 16.94
CA LEU A 92 0.07 -3.67 17.48
C LEU A 92 -0.20 -2.23 17.03
N TRP A 93 0.03 -1.28 17.92
CA TRP A 93 0.03 0.13 17.53
C TRP A 93 1.27 0.44 16.69
N LEU A 94 1.17 1.38 15.77
CA LEU A 94 2.34 1.84 15.00
C LEU A 94 3.40 2.53 15.86
N THR A 95 3.04 2.91 17.09
CA THR A 95 3.93 3.46 18.11
C THR A 95 4.49 2.40 19.06
N ASP A 96 4.21 1.11 18.84
CA ASP A 96 4.84 0.05 19.63
C ASP A 96 6.37 0.05 19.41
N PRO A 97 7.18 -0.06 20.49
CA PRO A 97 8.66 0.04 20.39
C PRO A 97 9.32 -0.95 19.44
N VAL A 98 8.63 -2.02 19.08
CA VAL A 98 9.12 -3.00 18.08
C VAL A 98 9.33 -2.39 16.71
N TYR A 99 8.61 -1.32 16.37
CA TYR A 99 8.71 -0.64 15.07
C TYR A 99 9.81 0.43 15.02
N ASP A 100 10.28 0.97 16.15
CA ASP A 100 11.32 2.01 16.17
C ASP A 100 12.59 1.63 15.40
N PRO A 101 13.20 0.45 15.60
CA PRO A 101 14.37 0.06 14.81
C PRO A 101 14.05 -0.11 13.33
N ILE A 102 12.82 -0.51 12.97
CA ILE A 102 12.38 -0.66 11.59
C ILE A 102 12.24 0.70 10.90
N TYR A 103 11.68 1.70 11.58
CA TYR A 103 11.60 3.08 11.06
C TYR A 103 12.99 3.68 10.84
N ARG A 104 13.92 3.49 11.79
CA ARG A 104 15.32 3.94 11.65
C ARG A 104 16.04 3.26 10.50
N LEU A 105 15.77 1.99 10.24
CA LEU A 105 16.30 1.28 9.08
C LEU A 105 15.72 1.85 7.78
N ALA A 106 14.41 2.04 7.71
CA ALA A 106 13.74 2.65 6.56
C ALA A 106 14.33 4.04 6.24
N GLU A 107 14.54 4.89 7.26
CA GLU A 107 15.23 6.18 7.11
C GLU A 107 16.66 6.02 6.58
N ARG A 108 17.46 5.10 7.16
CA ARG A 108 18.85 4.87 6.77
C ARG A 108 18.99 4.46 5.31
N TYR A 109 18.08 3.64 4.81
CA TYR A 109 18.08 3.13 3.45
C TYR A 109 17.26 3.99 2.48
N ASP A 110 16.69 5.12 2.94
CA ASP A 110 15.78 6.01 2.18
C ASP A 110 14.62 5.25 1.51
N LYS A 111 14.03 4.30 2.25
CA LYS A 111 12.93 3.44 1.78
C LYS A 111 11.66 3.70 2.58
N PRO A 112 10.48 3.72 1.96
CA PRO A 112 9.22 3.99 2.65
C PRO A 112 8.75 2.81 3.50
N VAL A 113 7.86 3.12 4.44
CA VAL A 113 7.09 2.17 5.23
C VAL A 113 5.63 2.23 4.78
N ALA A 114 5.20 1.23 4.01
CA ALA A 114 3.81 1.07 3.62
C ALA A 114 3.01 0.43 4.78
N VAL A 115 1.89 1.03 5.12
CA VAL A 115 1.07 0.63 6.27
C VAL A 115 -0.32 0.26 5.80
N HIS A 116 -0.76 -0.97 6.11
CA HIS A 116 -2.16 -1.35 5.91
C HIS A 116 -3.05 -0.50 6.80
N THR A 117 -3.98 0.23 6.22
CA THR A 117 -4.95 1.05 6.94
C THR A 117 -6.38 0.73 6.50
N GLY A 118 -7.36 1.10 7.33
CA GLY A 118 -8.76 0.87 7.03
C GLY A 118 -9.26 -0.54 7.36
N LEU A 119 -10.11 -1.06 6.48
CA LEU A 119 -10.79 -2.33 6.69
C LEU A 119 -9.81 -3.51 6.65
N THR A 120 -10.03 -4.47 7.54
CA THR A 120 -9.25 -5.71 7.61
C THR A 120 -10.08 -6.90 7.14
N ALA A 121 -9.45 -7.81 6.37
CA ALA A 121 -10.14 -8.95 5.77
C ALA A 121 -10.53 -10.07 6.76
N TYR A 122 -9.92 -10.10 7.96
CA TYR A 122 -10.14 -11.20 8.91
C TYR A 122 -10.87 -10.74 10.18
N ALA A 123 -11.86 -11.49 10.61
CA ALA A 123 -12.66 -11.20 11.81
C ALA A 123 -11.83 -11.09 13.11
N ARG A 124 -10.62 -11.67 13.17
CA ARG A 124 -9.71 -11.59 14.33
C ARG A 124 -8.79 -10.37 14.31
N ALA A 125 -8.71 -9.65 13.18
CA ALA A 125 -7.97 -8.40 13.09
C ALA A 125 -8.75 -7.27 13.77
N HIS A 126 -8.05 -6.27 14.26
CA HIS A 126 -8.68 -5.17 15.02
C HIS A 126 -8.53 -3.85 14.27
N LEU A 127 -9.65 -3.28 13.82
CA LEU A 127 -9.69 -2.03 13.06
C LEU A 127 -9.02 -0.85 13.76
N LYS A 128 -9.05 -0.80 15.10
CA LYS A 128 -8.45 0.31 15.84
C LYS A 128 -6.95 0.50 15.56
N TYR A 129 -6.23 -0.60 15.28
CA TYR A 129 -4.80 -0.52 14.97
C TYR A 129 -4.51 -0.14 13.50
N SER A 130 -5.47 -0.41 12.59
CA SER A 130 -5.42 -0.01 11.17
C SER A 130 -6.17 1.29 10.88
N HIS A 131 -6.71 1.96 11.91
CA HIS A 131 -7.36 3.25 11.75
C HIS A 131 -6.34 4.32 11.34
N PRO A 132 -6.62 5.20 10.38
CA PRO A 132 -5.68 6.22 9.90
C PRO A 132 -5.03 7.06 11.00
N LEU A 133 -5.75 7.40 12.07
CA LEU A 133 -5.21 8.18 13.19
C LEU A 133 -4.06 7.46 13.93
N ALA A 134 -3.97 6.12 13.87
CA ALA A 134 -2.81 5.42 14.40
C ALA A 134 -1.53 5.73 13.60
N LEU A 135 -1.67 5.99 12.29
CA LEU A 135 -0.56 6.43 11.44
C LEU A 135 -0.18 7.90 11.72
N ASP A 136 -1.13 8.74 12.08
CA ASP A 136 -0.85 10.14 12.42
C ASP A 136 0.16 10.27 13.55
N GLU A 137 -0.01 9.47 14.60
CA GLU A 137 0.88 9.46 15.77
C GLU A 137 2.30 9.00 15.37
N ALA A 138 2.41 7.88 14.67
CA ALA A 138 3.71 7.39 14.20
C ALA A 138 4.40 8.37 13.23
N ALA A 139 3.65 9.00 12.33
CA ALA A 139 4.20 9.97 11.37
C ALA A 139 4.73 11.25 12.06
N ALA A 140 4.06 11.70 13.12
CA ALA A 140 4.49 12.84 13.90
C ALA A 140 5.76 12.55 14.71
N ASP A 141 5.85 11.35 15.29
CA ASP A 141 7.01 10.91 16.10
C ASP A 141 8.24 10.57 15.24
N HIS A 142 8.02 10.18 13.98
CA HIS A 142 9.07 9.81 13.02
C HIS A 142 9.04 10.68 11.75
N PRO A 143 9.30 12.00 11.84
CA PRO A 143 9.12 12.95 10.74
C PRO A 143 10.05 12.72 9.54
N ARG A 144 11.11 11.93 9.68
CA ARG A 144 12.02 11.56 8.58
C ARG A 144 11.66 10.25 7.93
N THR A 145 10.85 9.41 8.56
CA THR A 145 10.32 8.19 7.96
C THR A 145 9.23 8.56 6.95
N ARG A 146 9.34 8.08 5.72
CA ARG A 146 8.32 8.23 4.70
C ARG A 146 7.31 7.11 4.83
N PHE A 147 6.05 7.44 5.10
CA PHE A 147 4.96 6.47 5.22
C PHE A 147 4.09 6.46 3.97
N VAL A 148 3.55 5.27 3.63
CA VAL A 148 2.50 5.12 2.61
C VAL A 148 1.27 4.51 3.28
N MET A 149 0.21 5.28 3.40
CA MET A 149 -1.09 4.86 3.90
C MET A 149 -1.80 4.05 2.82
N CYS A 150 -1.81 2.72 2.93
CA CYS A 150 -2.48 1.87 1.96
C CYS A 150 -4.01 2.00 2.05
N HIS A 151 -4.69 1.84 0.90
CA HIS A 151 -6.14 1.82 0.76
C HIS A 151 -6.82 3.15 1.12
N PHE A 152 -6.06 4.26 1.14
CA PHE A 152 -6.56 5.58 1.59
C PHE A 152 -7.42 5.48 2.85
N GLY A 153 -7.05 4.59 3.77
CA GLY A 153 -7.74 4.37 5.03
C GLY A 153 -9.19 3.89 4.95
N ASN A 154 -9.67 3.46 3.77
CA ASN A 154 -11.07 3.08 3.54
C ASN A 154 -11.58 2.08 4.60
N PRO A 155 -12.76 2.33 5.27
CA PRO A 155 -13.74 3.37 4.96
C PRO A 155 -13.57 4.69 5.74
N PHE A 156 -12.49 4.90 6.50
CA PHE A 156 -12.23 6.09 7.33
C PHE A 156 -11.62 7.23 6.50
N LEU A 157 -12.33 7.62 5.42
CA LEU A 157 -11.82 8.54 4.39
C LEU A 157 -11.53 9.94 4.92
N GLN A 158 -12.34 10.43 5.85
CA GLN A 158 -12.19 11.75 6.46
C GLN A 158 -10.92 11.85 7.28
N GLU A 159 -10.67 10.87 8.13
CA GLU A 159 -9.48 10.77 8.96
C GLU A 159 -8.23 10.53 8.11
N ALA A 160 -8.34 9.70 7.06
CA ALA A 160 -7.26 9.49 6.10
C ALA A 160 -6.86 10.80 5.40
N ALA A 161 -7.84 11.57 4.93
CA ALA A 161 -7.60 12.89 4.33
C ALA A 161 -6.94 13.87 5.31
N ALA A 162 -7.37 13.88 6.58
CA ALA A 162 -6.77 14.71 7.62
C ALA A 162 -5.31 14.32 7.89
N VAL A 163 -5.02 13.02 8.00
CA VAL A 163 -3.66 12.49 8.22
C VAL A 163 -2.74 12.85 7.05
N LEU A 164 -3.19 12.63 5.81
CA LEU A 164 -2.43 12.96 4.61
C LEU A 164 -2.20 14.47 4.49
N GLY A 165 -3.22 15.28 4.80
CA GLY A 165 -3.13 16.75 4.73
C GLY A 165 -2.19 17.33 5.78
N LYS A 166 -2.18 16.77 6.99
CA LYS A 166 -1.37 17.26 8.13
C LYS A 166 0.11 16.85 8.00
N ASN A 167 0.39 15.61 7.60
CA ASN A 167 1.73 15.02 7.69
C ASN A 167 2.45 15.02 6.33
N PRO A 168 3.47 15.85 6.13
CA PRO A 168 4.18 15.94 4.85
C PRO A 168 4.96 14.68 4.49
N ASN A 169 5.29 13.83 5.47
CA ASN A 169 5.97 12.56 5.31
C ASN A 169 5.02 11.37 5.06
N VAL A 170 3.71 11.62 4.91
CA VAL A 170 2.71 10.60 4.56
C VAL A 170 2.28 10.75 3.12
N CYS A 171 2.36 9.65 2.36
CA CYS A 171 1.71 9.44 1.07
C CYS A 171 0.51 8.49 1.28
N ALA A 172 -0.34 8.34 0.27
CA ALA A 172 -1.42 7.36 0.31
C ALA A 172 -1.55 6.63 -1.03
N ASP A 173 -1.84 5.33 -1.00
CA ASP A 173 -2.22 4.61 -2.21
C ASP A 173 -3.73 4.38 -2.29
N LEU A 174 -4.21 4.23 -3.52
CA LEU A 174 -5.62 4.02 -3.83
C LEU A 174 -5.94 2.54 -4.10
N SER A 175 -5.18 1.61 -3.52
CA SER A 175 -5.43 0.18 -3.66
C SER A 175 -6.65 -0.28 -2.85
N GLY A 176 -7.29 -1.38 -3.24
CA GLY A 176 -8.35 -2.02 -2.44
C GLY A 176 -9.61 -1.18 -2.19
N LEU A 177 -9.89 -0.16 -3.01
CA LEU A 177 -11.11 0.65 -2.91
C LEU A 177 -12.31 0.02 -3.64
N LEU A 178 -12.04 -0.98 -4.45
CA LEU A 178 -12.97 -1.78 -5.23
C LEU A 178 -12.48 -3.22 -5.21
N GLU A 179 -13.39 -4.18 -5.17
CA GLU A 179 -13.09 -5.60 -5.26
C GLU A 179 -13.91 -6.28 -6.36
N GLY A 180 -13.36 -7.35 -6.92
CA GLY A 180 -14.05 -8.16 -7.93
C GLY A 180 -13.96 -7.59 -9.34
N ARG A 181 -14.95 -7.98 -10.14
CA ARG A 181 -15.20 -7.46 -11.49
C ARG A 181 -16.39 -6.53 -11.47
N VAL A 182 -16.30 -5.43 -12.18
CA VAL A 182 -17.36 -4.43 -12.22
C VAL A 182 -17.56 -3.89 -13.64
N GLU A 183 -18.81 -3.61 -13.95
CA GLU A 183 -19.15 -2.73 -15.05
C GLU A 183 -19.15 -1.29 -14.50
N LEU A 184 -18.23 -0.45 -14.98
CA LEU A 184 -17.91 0.83 -14.33
C LEU A 184 -19.08 1.82 -14.35
N ASP A 185 -19.82 1.92 -15.45
CA ASP A 185 -20.93 2.88 -15.54
C ASP A 185 -22.00 2.54 -14.51
N ARG A 186 -22.40 1.29 -14.46
CA ARG A 186 -23.33 0.78 -13.46
C ARG A 186 -22.81 0.95 -12.04
N TYR A 187 -21.53 0.66 -11.80
CA TYR A 187 -20.92 0.82 -10.46
C TYR A 187 -20.99 2.27 -9.98
N PHE A 188 -20.62 3.23 -10.85
CA PHE A 188 -20.65 4.65 -10.49
C PHE A 188 -22.08 5.19 -10.34
N GLU A 189 -23.07 4.60 -10.98
CA GLU A 189 -24.47 4.88 -10.75
C GLU A 189 -24.96 4.33 -9.41
N GLU A 190 -24.76 3.04 -9.16
CA GLU A 190 -25.23 2.36 -7.95
C GLU A 190 -24.47 2.82 -6.68
N GLN A 191 -23.18 3.15 -6.81
CA GLN A 191 -22.30 3.57 -5.71
C GLN A 191 -21.95 5.08 -5.77
N ALA A 192 -22.82 5.89 -6.35
CA ALA A 192 -22.59 7.32 -6.53
C ALA A 192 -22.24 8.06 -5.22
N GLY A 193 -22.84 7.66 -4.11
CA GLY A 193 -22.55 8.21 -2.78
C GLY A 193 -21.11 7.93 -2.34
N TYR A 194 -20.67 6.68 -2.43
CA TYR A 194 -19.30 6.29 -2.06
C TYR A 194 -18.26 6.92 -3.00
N ALA A 195 -18.49 6.87 -4.31
CA ALA A 195 -17.62 7.50 -5.28
C ALA A 195 -17.52 9.03 -5.07
N GLY A 196 -18.64 9.68 -4.71
CA GLY A 196 -18.68 11.09 -4.36
C GLY A 196 -17.86 11.41 -3.10
N LEU A 197 -17.95 10.58 -2.06
CA LEU A 197 -17.13 10.72 -0.85
C LEU A 197 -15.64 10.58 -1.15
N LEU A 198 -15.24 9.55 -1.91
CA LEU A 198 -13.85 9.37 -2.34
C LEU A 198 -13.32 10.60 -3.08
N LYS A 199 -14.05 11.09 -4.09
CA LYS A 199 -13.67 12.29 -4.85
C LYS A 199 -13.54 13.51 -3.95
N SER A 200 -14.49 13.72 -3.04
CA SER A 200 -14.49 14.87 -2.15
C SER A 200 -13.30 14.87 -1.20
N TRP A 201 -13.03 13.74 -0.55
CA TRP A 201 -11.92 13.64 0.39
C TRP A 201 -10.55 13.64 -0.30
N LEU A 202 -10.39 12.97 -1.44
CA LEU A 202 -9.17 13.06 -2.24
C LEU A 202 -8.88 14.51 -2.68
N ALA A 203 -9.89 15.21 -3.19
CA ALA A 203 -9.74 16.60 -3.62
C ALA A 203 -9.42 17.54 -2.44
N SER A 204 -9.99 17.30 -1.25
CA SER A 204 -9.77 18.14 -0.07
C SER A 204 -8.35 18.12 0.45
N THR A 205 -7.58 17.05 0.18
CA THR A 205 -6.19 16.94 0.63
C THR A 205 -5.26 17.90 -0.11
N CYS A 206 -5.59 18.28 -1.34
CA CYS A 206 -4.71 19.01 -2.28
C CYS A 206 -3.31 18.38 -2.45
N ALA A 207 -3.17 17.08 -2.16
CA ALA A 207 -1.88 16.37 -2.07
C ALA A 207 -1.73 15.35 -3.22
N TRP A 208 -2.13 15.72 -4.44
CA TRP A 208 -2.04 14.82 -5.61
C TRP A 208 -0.62 14.34 -5.94
N ASP A 209 0.39 15.07 -5.49
CA ASP A 209 1.81 14.71 -5.55
C ASP A 209 2.21 13.60 -4.55
N ARG A 210 1.29 13.21 -3.64
CA ARG A 210 1.49 12.17 -2.62
C ARG A 210 0.45 11.05 -2.66
N ILE A 211 -0.39 11.04 -3.70
CA ILE A 211 -1.37 9.98 -3.96
C ILE A 211 -0.83 9.03 -5.02
N LEU A 212 -0.80 7.73 -4.73
CA LEU A 212 -0.24 6.68 -5.58
C LEU A 212 -1.35 5.76 -6.11
N TYR A 213 -1.21 5.32 -7.35
CA TYR A 213 -1.97 4.19 -7.85
C TYR A 213 -1.52 2.89 -7.18
N GLY A 214 -2.47 2.04 -6.82
CA GLY A 214 -2.25 0.70 -6.32
C GLY A 214 -3.50 -0.14 -6.59
N THR A 215 -3.39 -1.46 -6.65
CA THR A 215 -4.50 -2.35 -7.03
C THR A 215 -4.99 -3.25 -5.91
N ASP A 216 -4.11 -3.65 -5.00
CA ASP A 216 -4.33 -4.78 -4.09
C ASP A 216 -4.63 -6.11 -4.83
N TRP A 217 -4.04 -6.24 -6.05
CA TRP A 217 -4.15 -7.49 -6.81
C TRP A 217 -3.73 -8.69 -5.93
N PRO A 218 -4.46 -9.83 -5.93
CA PRO A 218 -5.36 -10.30 -7.00
C PRO A 218 -6.87 -10.16 -6.71
N ILE A 219 -7.31 -9.15 -5.99
CA ILE A 219 -8.74 -8.98 -5.66
C ILE A 219 -9.52 -8.16 -6.69
N VAL A 220 -8.85 -7.57 -7.69
CA VAL A 220 -9.44 -6.71 -8.71
C VAL A 220 -9.06 -7.14 -10.13
N ASN A 221 -9.90 -6.79 -11.11
CA ASN A 221 -9.50 -6.79 -12.52
C ASN A 221 -8.67 -5.55 -12.80
N LEU A 222 -7.44 -5.72 -13.34
CA LEU A 222 -6.47 -4.62 -13.49
C LEU A 222 -6.97 -3.53 -14.45
N GLY A 223 -7.57 -3.89 -15.59
CA GLY A 223 -8.07 -2.92 -16.54
C GLY A 223 -9.27 -2.12 -16.01
N GLU A 224 -10.22 -2.80 -15.36
CA GLU A 224 -11.37 -2.17 -14.73
C GLU A 224 -10.92 -1.24 -13.60
N TYR A 225 -9.89 -1.64 -12.85
CA TYR A 225 -9.37 -0.83 -11.75
C TYR A 225 -8.65 0.44 -12.21
N ILE A 226 -7.91 0.39 -13.33
CA ILE A 226 -7.36 1.60 -13.96
C ILE A 226 -8.50 2.57 -14.30
N GLY A 227 -9.54 2.11 -14.98
CA GLY A 227 -10.69 2.93 -15.33
C GLY A 227 -11.44 3.49 -14.11
N PHE A 228 -11.51 2.72 -13.02
CA PHE A 228 -12.09 3.19 -11.75
C PHE A 228 -11.29 4.37 -11.17
N ILE A 229 -9.96 4.24 -11.06
CA ILE A 229 -9.12 5.32 -10.53
C ILE A 229 -9.11 6.54 -11.46
N GLN A 230 -9.14 6.35 -12.79
CA GLN A 230 -9.26 7.46 -13.74
C GLN A 230 -10.55 8.28 -13.53
N ARG A 231 -11.63 7.64 -13.12
CA ARG A 231 -12.89 8.35 -12.80
C ARG A 231 -12.87 9.06 -11.45
N LEU A 232 -11.96 8.69 -10.53
CA LEU A 232 -11.78 9.35 -9.23
C LEU A 232 -10.81 10.52 -9.31
N ALA A 233 -9.67 10.34 -9.98
CA ALA A 233 -8.61 11.34 -10.07
C ALA A 233 -8.82 12.26 -11.29
N PRO A 234 -8.68 13.59 -11.14
CA PRO A 234 -8.69 14.50 -12.28
C PRO A 234 -7.56 14.18 -13.27
N GLU A 235 -7.85 14.24 -14.57
CA GLU A 235 -6.93 13.88 -15.66
C GLU A 235 -5.57 14.57 -15.55
N ARG A 236 -5.53 15.85 -15.17
CA ARG A 236 -4.30 16.63 -14.97
C ARG A 236 -3.35 16.05 -13.92
N HIS A 237 -3.79 15.09 -13.11
CA HIS A 237 -2.99 14.43 -12.06
C HIS A 237 -2.69 12.96 -12.38
N TRP A 238 -3.14 12.43 -13.52
CA TRP A 238 -2.97 11.00 -13.84
C TRP A 238 -1.50 10.59 -13.90
N GLU A 239 -0.65 11.37 -14.54
CA GLU A 239 0.78 11.03 -14.64
C GLU A 239 1.41 10.93 -13.24
N ALA A 240 1.14 11.89 -12.37
CA ALA A 240 1.61 11.84 -10.99
C ALA A 240 1.06 10.62 -10.23
N VAL A 241 -0.25 10.38 -10.28
CA VAL A 241 -0.93 9.31 -9.53
C VAL A 241 -0.54 7.93 -10.05
N PHE A 242 -0.51 7.72 -11.38
CA PHE A 242 -0.27 6.41 -11.96
C PHE A 242 1.21 6.04 -12.08
N PHE A 243 2.14 7.01 -12.05
CA PHE A 243 3.54 6.75 -12.29
C PHE A 243 4.50 7.53 -11.39
N GLU A 244 4.58 8.86 -11.52
CA GLU A 244 5.67 9.66 -10.92
C GLU A 244 5.78 9.50 -9.41
N ASN A 245 4.65 9.53 -8.70
CA ASN A 245 4.63 9.44 -7.25
C ASN A 245 5.17 8.10 -6.76
N ALA A 246 4.74 6.97 -7.34
CA ALA A 246 5.23 5.65 -6.96
C ALA A 246 6.71 5.50 -7.31
N ASN A 247 7.14 5.94 -8.50
CA ASN A 247 8.54 5.92 -8.91
C ASN A 247 9.44 6.68 -7.91
N ARG A 248 9.04 7.88 -7.53
CA ARG A 248 9.75 8.72 -6.55
C ARG A 248 9.70 8.15 -5.14
N VAL A 249 8.52 7.75 -4.65
CA VAL A 249 8.31 7.31 -3.26
C VAL A 249 9.06 6.02 -2.98
N TYR A 250 9.04 5.07 -3.91
CA TYR A 250 9.71 3.78 -3.77
C TYR A 250 11.12 3.73 -4.36
N GLY A 251 11.59 4.83 -5.00
CA GLY A 251 12.92 4.91 -5.58
C GLY A 251 13.16 3.87 -6.67
N LEU A 252 12.19 3.66 -7.58
CA LEU A 252 12.24 2.57 -8.56
C LEU A 252 13.21 2.82 -9.70
N GLY A 253 13.54 4.09 -9.99
CA GLY A 253 14.50 4.47 -11.04
C GLY A 253 14.00 4.26 -12.47
N LEU A 254 12.68 4.34 -12.69
CA LEU A 254 11.99 4.13 -13.98
C LEU A 254 11.86 5.43 -14.78
#